data_c58d76b3857110e725faf5b4e6c295cb
#
_entry.id   c58d76b3857110e725faf5b4e6c295cb
#
_cell.length_a   1.000
_cell.length_b   1.000
_cell.length_c   1.000
_cell.angle_alpha   90.00
_cell.angle_beta   90.00
_cell.angle_gamma   90.00
#
_symmetry.space_group_name_H-M   'P 1'
#
loop_
_entity.id
_entity.type
_entity.pdbx_description
1 polymer ?
#
loop_
_entity_poly.entity_id
_entity_poly.type
_entity_poly.pdbx_seq_one_letter_code
_entity_poly.pdbx_strand_id
1 'polypeptide(L)'
;IIVLLTIGTIGISFSIRTLVGNYLLQKTDTQLVNQAQMIFNSMDSLDSTTSEDGRSLVNTYYVEVRDSEYKRTGAGSVPMLREGVVSEPSLPSDGSIDGVTLGEPFTTQAVVHVTTSRVPDHAIMQAAQSPWRVVALPWSEKTKTGQVKDSGVVFIGLSLSDQIDTSNTLTRFCAMVGIAVVLIGAILGTIVVQSTLAPLKRIEKTAAKIAAGDLSQRVPDLPENTEVGSLSMSLNTMLTRIEESFHAQEE
;
A
#
# COMPACT_ATOMS: atom_id res chain seq x y z
N ILE A 1 6.63 15.38 19.52
CA ILE A 1 5.56 15.57 18.52
C ILE A 1 5.95 14.93 17.19
N ILE A 2 7.11 15.28 16.58
CA ILE A 2 7.55 14.74 15.28
C ILE A 2 7.67 13.21 15.33
N VAL A 3 8.28 12.64 16.37
CA VAL A 3 8.42 11.18 16.56
C VAL A 3 7.03 10.52 16.63
N LEU A 4 6.10 11.12 17.32
CA LEU A 4 4.74 10.58 17.46
C LEU A 4 3.97 10.63 16.13
N LEU A 5 4.13 11.71 15.35
CA LEU A 5 3.57 11.83 14.00
C LEU A 5 4.18 10.80 13.04
N THR A 6 5.50 10.58 13.08
CA THR A 6 6.14 9.57 12.23
C THR A 6 5.69 8.16 12.56
N ILE A 7 5.62 7.80 13.84
CA ILE A 7 5.12 6.48 14.26
C ILE A 7 3.66 6.30 13.84
N GLY A 8 2.82 7.33 14.03
CA GLY A 8 1.42 7.30 13.61
C GLY A 8 1.24 7.11 12.11
N THR A 9 1.99 7.86 11.28
CA THR A 9 1.91 7.74 9.81
C THR A 9 2.41 6.39 9.31
N ILE A 10 3.46 5.83 9.89
CA ILE A 10 3.96 4.49 9.57
C ILE A 10 2.91 3.43 9.94
N GLY A 11 2.33 3.51 11.13
CA GLY A 11 1.30 2.58 11.59
C GLY A 11 0.05 2.59 10.70
N ILE A 12 -0.43 3.78 10.32
CA ILE A 12 -1.57 3.95 9.41
C ILE A 12 -1.24 3.38 8.03
N SER A 13 -0.06 3.68 7.47
CA SER A 13 0.36 3.17 6.15
C SER A 13 0.46 1.65 6.13
N PHE A 14 0.99 1.04 7.18
CA PHE A 14 1.04 -0.41 7.33
C PHE A 14 -0.36 -1.03 7.43
N SER A 15 -1.25 -0.44 8.23
CA SER A 15 -2.64 -0.91 8.39
C SER A 15 -3.42 -0.83 7.08
N ILE A 16 -3.30 0.28 6.34
CA ILE A 16 -3.94 0.43 5.04
C ILE A 16 -3.45 -0.63 4.06
N ARG A 17 -2.13 -0.85 3.98
CA ARG A 17 -1.56 -1.85 3.08
C ARG A 17 -2.10 -3.25 3.36
N THR A 18 -2.17 -3.64 4.63
CA THR A 18 -2.67 -4.96 5.03
C THR A 18 -4.16 -5.12 4.76
N LEU A 19 -4.97 -4.11 5.12
CA LEU A 19 -6.42 -4.14 4.90
C LEU A 19 -6.77 -4.15 3.41
N VAL A 20 -6.14 -3.27 2.62
CA VAL A 20 -6.38 -3.20 1.16
C VAL A 20 -5.90 -4.48 0.48
N GLY A 21 -4.74 -5.01 0.85
CA GLY A 21 -4.22 -6.27 0.31
C GLY A 21 -5.17 -7.44 0.54
N ASN A 22 -5.65 -7.61 1.77
CA ASN A 22 -6.60 -8.67 2.12
C ASN A 22 -7.96 -8.48 1.41
N TYR A 23 -8.46 -7.24 1.34
CA TYR A 23 -9.70 -6.94 0.63
C TYR A 23 -9.60 -7.22 -0.87
N LEU A 24 -8.51 -6.82 -1.52
CA LEU A 24 -8.29 -7.08 -2.94
C LEU A 24 -8.18 -8.59 -3.23
N LEU A 25 -7.47 -9.34 -2.39
CA LEU A 25 -7.39 -10.79 -2.51
C LEU A 25 -8.77 -11.45 -2.38
N GLN A 26 -9.53 -11.11 -1.36
CA GLN A 26 -10.87 -11.66 -1.16
C GLN A 26 -11.82 -11.33 -2.31
N LYS A 27 -11.75 -10.11 -2.83
CA LYS A 27 -12.50 -9.69 -4.01
C LYS A 27 -12.09 -10.49 -5.24
N THR A 28 -10.78 -10.68 -5.44
CA THR A 28 -10.24 -11.49 -6.55
C THR A 28 -10.69 -12.95 -6.44
N ASP A 29 -10.70 -13.53 -5.24
CA ASP A 29 -11.18 -14.89 -5.00
C ASP A 29 -12.65 -15.06 -5.41
N THR A 30 -13.48 -14.12 -4.97
CA THR A 30 -14.91 -14.14 -5.32
C THR A 30 -15.11 -13.99 -6.84
N GLN A 31 -14.38 -13.09 -7.47
CA GLN A 31 -14.43 -12.91 -8.92
C GLN A 31 -13.93 -14.15 -9.66
N LEU A 32 -12.79 -14.71 -9.24
CA LEU A 32 -12.19 -15.87 -9.87
C LEU A 32 -13.12 -17.09 -9.82
N VAL A 33 -13.68 -17.39 -8.66
CA VAL A 33 -14.59 -18.53 -8.49
C VAL A 33 -15.86 -18.37 -9.34
N ASN A 34 -16.47 -17.18 -9.33
CA ASN A 34 -17.67 -16.90 -10.10
C ASN A 34 -17.41 -16.98 -11.62
N GLN A 35 -16.30 -16.41 -12.06
CA GLN A 35 -15.94 -16.40 -13.48
C GLN A 35 -15.40 -17.75 -13.95
N ALA A 36 -14.71 -18.47 -13.09
CA ALA A 36 -14.25 -19.83 -13.37
C ALA A 36 -15.43 -20.76 -13.70
N GLN A 37 -16.53 -20.66 -12.95
CA GLN A 37 -17.73 -21.41 -13.25
C GLN A 37 -18.37 -21.00 -14.60
N MET A 38 -18.37 -19.70 -14.92
CA MET A 38 -18.88 -19.25 -16.22
C MET A 38 -17.99 -19.72 -17.39
N ILE A 39 -16.66 -19.61 -17.24
CA ILE A 39 -15.70 -20.09 -18.23
C ILE A 39 -15.86 -21.60 -18.41
N PHE A 40 -15.95 -22.35 -17.32
CA PHE A 40 -16.16 -23.78 -17.32
C PHE A 40 -17.45 -24.17 -18.08
N ASN A 41 -18.58 -23.54 -17.76
CA ASN A 41 -19.86 -23.78 -18.44
C ASN A 41 -19.84 -23.38 -19.93
N SER A 42 -19.05 -22.35 -20.28
CA SER A 42 -18.90 -21.95 -21.68
C SER A 42 -18.00 -22.88 -22.48
N MET A 43 -17.01 -23.53 -21.83
CA MET A 43 -16.19 -24.56 -22.48
C MET A 43 -17.00 -25.79 -22.87
N ASP A 44 -17.96 -26.19 -22.06
CA ASP A 44 -18.90 -27.29 -22.35
C ASP A 44 -19.80 -26.97 -23.57
N SER A 45 -20.06 -25.69 -23.84
CA SER A 45 -20.82 -25.21 -25.00
C SER A 45 -19.95 -24.92 -26.24
N LEU A 46 -18.64 -24.77 -26.09
CA LEU A 46 -17.71 -24.44 -27.19
C LEU A 46 -17.40 -25.62 -28.12
N ASP A 47 -17.75 -26.83 -27.75
CA ASP A 47 -17.71 -27.99 -28.67
C ASP A 47 -18.77 -27.90 -29.81
N SER A 48 -19.66 -26.88 -29.78
CA SER A 48 -20.72 -26.72 -30.72
C SER A 48 -20.81 -25.39 -31.50
N THR A 49 -20.15 -24.29 -31.07
CA THR A 49 -20.19 -23.01 -31.82
C THR A 49 -19.05 -22.08 -31.48
N THR A 50 -18.24 -21.73 -32.48
CA THR A 50 -17.24 -20.65 -32.47
C THR A 50 -17.93 -19.28 -32.31
N SER A 51 -18.20 -18.84 -31.09
CA SER A 51 -18.66 -17.47 -30.83
C SER A 51 -17.47 -16.56 -30.52
N GLU A 52 -17.35 -15.45 -31.27
CA GLU A 52 -16.27 -14.44 -31.07
C GLU A 52 -16.23 -13.84 -29.66
N ASP A 53 -17.37 -13.78 -28.97
CA ASP A 53 -17.47 -13.27 -27.58
C ASP A 53 -16.79 -14.17 -26.53
N GLY A 54 -16.76 -15.49 -26.74
CA GLY A 54 -16.06 -16.43 -25.83
C GLY A 54 -14.55 -16.27 -25.83
N ARG A 55 -13.96 -15.84 -26.95
CA ARG A 55 -12.51 -15.60 -27.07
C ARG A 55 -12.02 -14.40 -26.26
N SER A 56 -12.86 -13.40 -26.04
CA SER A 56 -12.46 -12.19 -25.29
C SER A 56 -12.28 -12.43 -23.79
N LEU A 57 -13.12 -13.29 -23.20
CA LEU A 57 -13.02 -13.64 -21.78
C LEU A 57 -11.83 -14.58 -21.49
N VAL A 58 -11.53 -15.47 -22.42
CA VAL A 58 -10.44 -16.46 -22.31
C VAL A 58 -9.05 -15.78 -22.38
N ASN A 59 -8.92 -14.64 -23.05
CA ASN A 59 -7.64 -13.93 -23.19
C ASN A 59 -7.10 -13.31 -21.88
N THR A 60 -7.94 -13.17 -20.86
CA THR A 60 -7.55 -12.57 -19.56
C THR A 60 -7.19 -13.64 -18.54
N TYR A 61 -7.68 -14.86 -18.72
CA TYR A 61 -7.49 -15.96 -17.79
C TYR A 61 -6.54 -17.01 -18.36
N TYR A 62 -5.69 -17.53 -17.48
CA TYR A 62 -5.01 -18.78 -17.74
C TYR A 62 -6.01 -19.93 -17.58
N VAL A 63 -6.04 -20.85 -18.53
CA VAL A 63 -6.88 -22.05 -18.47
C VAL A 63 -6.02 -23.24 -18.87
N GLU A 64 -5.98 -24.28 -18.05
CA GLU A 64 -5.33 -25.54 -18.35
C GLU A 64 -6.25 -26.70 -17.97
N VAL A 65 -6.49 -27.60 -18.93
CA VAL A 65 -7.32 -28.78 -18.74
C VAL A 65 -6.43 -30.01 -18.57
N ARG A 66 -6.70 -30.80 -17.54
CA ARG A 66 -6.05 -32.09 -17.26
C ARG A 66 -7.09 -33.20 -17.26
N ASP A 67 -6.68 -34.36 -17.75
CA ASP A 67 -7.48 -35.58 -17.79
C ASP A 67 -7.59 -36.27 -16.44
N SER A 68 -8.17 -37.47 -16.40
CA SER A 68 -8.34 -38.28 -15.19
C SER A 68 -7.01 -38.76 -14.57
N GLU A 69 -5.91 -38.77 -15.33
CA GLU A 69 -4.56 -39.04 -14.85
C GLU A 69 -3.79 -37.76 -14.49
N TYR A 70 -4.47 -36.61 -14.49
CA TYR A 70 -3.93 -35.26 -14.26
C TYR A 70 -2.84 -34.85 -15.26
N LYS A 71 -2.86 -35.42 -16.46
CA LYS A 71 -1.98 -35.04 -17.58
C LYS A 71 -2.61 -33.91 -18.38
N ARG A 72 -1.79 -33.00 -18.89
CA ARG A 72 -2.23 -31.88 -19.72
C ARG A 72 -2.83 -32.39 -21.03
N THR A 73 -4.04 -31.99 -21.32
CA THR A 73 -4.74 -32.40 -22.57
C THR A 73 -4.35 -31.54 -23.77
N GLY A 74 -3.62 -30.46 -23.59
CA GLY A 74 -3.33 -29.46 -24.61
C GLY A 74 -4.46 -28.49 -24.87
N ALA A 75 -5.64 -28.70 -24.27
CA ALA A 75 -6.71 -27.73 -24.27
C ALA A 75 -6.48 -26.66 -23.22
N GLY A 76 -6.70 -25.39 -23.55
CA GLY A 76 -6.53 -24.30 -22.61
C GLY A 76 -6.18 -22.98 -23.30
N SER A 77 -5.95 -21.96 -22.50
CA SER A 77 -5.56 -20.63 -22.96
C SER A 77 -4.50 -20.05 -22.03
N VAL A 78 -3.48 -19.46 -22.64
CA VAL A 78 -2.43 -18.74 -21.92
C VAL A 78 -2.52 -17.27 -22.32
N PRO A 79 -2.74 -16.35 -21.37
CA PRO A 79 -2.75 -14.93 -21.67
C PRO A 79 -1.37 -14.48 -22.14
N MET A 80 -1.32 -13.86 -23.32
CA MET A 80 -0.09 -13.31 -23.86
C MET A 80 0.02 -11.85 -23.46
N LEU A 81 1.08 -11.50 -22.76
CA LEU A 81 1.45 -10.13 -22.49
C LEU A 81 2.01 -9.46 -23.77
N ARG A 82 2.16 -8.14 -23.71
CA ARG A 82 2.78 -7.40 -24.82
C ARG A 82 4.25 -7.83 -25.02
N GLU A 83 4.79 -7.57 -26.20
CA GLU A 83 6.21 -7.78 -26.54
C GLU A 83 6.69 -9.23 -26.48
N GLY A 84 5.80 -10.21 -26.67
CA GLY A 84 6.20 -11.63 -26.70
C GLY A 84 6.60 -12.18 -25.34
N VAL A 85 6.12 -11.58 -24.25
CA VAL A 85 6.25 -12.11 -22.90
C VAL A 85 5.03 -12.94 -22.56
N VAL A 86 5.24 -14.17 -22.12
CA VAL A 86 4.21 -15.10 -21.66
C VAL A 86 4.44 -15.35 -20.17
N SER A 87 3.36 -15.23 -19.38
CA SER A 87 3.37 -15.53 -17.95
C SER A 87 2.35 -16.62 -17.67
N GLU A 88 2.78 -17.66 -16.98
CA GLU A 88 1.95 -18.80 -16.59
C GLU A 88 2.04 -19.04 -15.09
N PRO A 89 0.98 -19.56 -14.44
CA PRO A 89 1.09 -19.99 -13.06
C PRO A 89 1.99 -21.23 -12.94
N SER A 90 2.78 -21.27 -11.88
CA SER A 90 3.54 -22.47 -11.52
C SER A 90 2.56 -23.48 -10.91
N LEU A 91 2.10 -24.43 -11.72
CA LEU A 91 1.20 -25.50 -11.31
C LEU A 91 1.96 -26.77 -10.92
N PRO A 92 1.35 -27.72 -10.19
CA PRO A 92 1.92 -29.04 -9.96
C PRO A 92 2.34 -29.70 -11.28
N SER A 93 3.35 -30.55 -11.21
CA SER A 93 3.87 -31.26 -12.36
C SER A 93 2.75 -32.05 -13.07
N ASP A 94 2.96 -32.29 -14.36
CA ASP A 94 2.06 -33.09 -15.16
C ASP A 94 1.84 -34.48 -14.54
N GLY A 95 0.59 -34.91 -14.43
CA GLY A 95 0.20 -36.13 -13.73
C GLY A 95 0.01 -35.99 -12.21
N SER A 96 0.07 -34.78 -11.63
CA SER A 96 -0.14 -34.55 -10.20
C SER A 96 -1.03 -33.35 -9.93
N ILE A 97 -1.72 -33.39 -8.78
CA ILE A 97 -2.42 -32.24 -8.17
C ILE A 97 -2.00 -32.05 -6.71
N ASP A 98 -0.80 -32.49 -6.35
CA ASP A 98 -0.30 -32.41 -4.97
C ASP A 98 -0.31 -30.98 -4.47
N GLY A 99 -0.89 -30.80 -3.25
CA GLY A 99 -1.00 -29.51 -2.59
C GLY A 99 -2.13 -28.61 -3.12
N VAL A 100 -3.00 -29.09 -4.01
CA VAL A 100 -4.16 -28.35 -4.52
C VAL A 100 -5.46 -28.88 -3.93
N THR A 101 -6.25 -27.98 -3.32
CA THR A 101 -7.62 -28.26 -2.90
C THR A 101 -8.59 -27.84 -3.99
N LEU A 102 -9.43 -28.75 -4.46
CA LEU A 102 -10.41 -28.45 -5.50
C LEU A 102 -11.47 -27.45 -4.99
N GLY A 103 -11.77 -26.44 -5.81
CA GLY A 103 -12.74 -25.39 -5.50
C GLY A 103 -12.22 -24.25 -4.62
N GLU A 104 -11.01 -24.37 -4.07
CA GLU A 104 -10.41 -23.32 -3.25
C GLU A 104 -9.34 -22.55 -4.04
N PRO A 105 -9.40 -21.21 -4.08
CA PRO A 105 -8.35 -20.42 -4.73
C PRO A 105 -7.04 -20.49 -3.94
N PHE A 106 -5.93 -20.69 -4.64
CA PHE A 106 -4.58 -20.68 -4.08
C PHE A 106 -3.67 -19.71 -4.84
N THR A 107 -2.62 -19.22 -4.19
CA THR A 107 -1.63 -18.34 -4.83
C THR A 107 -0.41 -19.14 -5.23
N THR A 108 0.04 -18.96 -6.47
CA THR A 108 1.27 -19.57 -6.98
C THR A 108 2.15 -18.55 -7.68
N GLN A 109 3.42 -18.89 -7.87
CA GLN A 109 4.36 -18.01 -8.55
C GLN A 109 4.15 -18.02 -10.05
N ALA A 110 4.65 -16.96 -10.73
CA ALA A 110 4.65 -16.89 -12.17
C ALA A 110 5.88 -17.63 -12.74
N VAL A 111 5.67 -18.35 -13.83
CA VAL A 111 6.72 -18.83 -14.74
C VAL A 111 6.70 -17.94 -15.97
N VAL A 112 7.80 -17.27 -16.27
CA VAL A 112 7.88 -16.28 -17.35
C VAL A 112 8.71 -16.83 -18.49
N HIS A 113 8.14 -16.78 -19.70
CA HIS A 113 8.79 -17.14 -20.94
C HIS A 113 8.87 -15.92 -21.86
N VAL A 114 10.07 -15.61 -22.33
CA VAL A 114 10.30 -14.49 -23.26
C VAL A 114 10.59 -15.09 -24.64
N THR A 115 9.70 -14.85 -25.59
CA THR A 115 9.81 -15.38 -26.96
C THR A 115 10.39 -14.39 -27.95
N THR A 116 10.69 -13.16 -27.49
CA THR A 116 11.27 -12.10 -28.33
C THR A 116 12.77 -11.95 -28.10
N SER A 117 13.49 -11.55 -29.15
CA SER A 117 14.91 -11.19 -29.05
C SER A 117 15.14 -9.76 -28.50
N ARG A 118 14.08 -8.96 -28.36
CA ARG A 118 14.14 -7.61 -27.79
C ARG A 118 13.97 -7.71 -26.28
N VAL A 119 14.73 -6.92 -25.53
CA VAL A 119 14.58 -6.83 -24.08
C VAL A 119 13.22 -6.17 -23.78
N PRO A 120 12.29 -6.86 -23.09
CA PRO A 120 11.00 -6.29 -22.76
C PRO A 120 11.12 -5.12 -21.79
N ASP A 121 10.12 -4.23 -21.78
CA ASP A 121 10.03 -3.13 -20.82
C ASP A 121 10.00 -3.67 -19.37
N HIS A 122 10.63 -2.93 -18.46
CA HIS A 122 10.68 -3.27 -17.04
C HIS A 122 9.27 -3.45 -16.43
N ALA A 123 8.30 -2.61 -16.82
CA ALA A 123 6.92 -2.71 -16.35
C ALA A 123 6.25 -4.02 -16.81
N ILE A 124 6.50 -4.44 -18.06
CA ILE A 124 5.97 -5.71 -18.59
C ILE A 124 6.60 -6.89 -17.86
N MET A 125 7.89 -6.86 -17.61
CA MET A 125 8.58 -7.92 -16.85
C MET A 125 8.10 -7.98 -15.40
N GLN A 126 7.87 -6.84 -14.76
CA GLN A 126 7.32 -6.78 -13.40
C GLN A 126 5.90 -7.36 -13.36
N ALA A 127 5.04 -7.01 -14.31
CA ALA A 127 3.70 -7.58 -14.43
C ALA A 127 3.75 -9.10 -14.68
N ALA A 128 4.65 -9.57 -15.55
CA ALA A 128 4.83 -10.99 -15.86
C ALA A 128 5.29 -11.82 -14.65
N GLN A 129 6.10 -11.25 -13.77
CA GLN A 129 6.60 -11.89 -12.55
C GLN A 129 5.59 -11.85 -11.38
N SER A 130 4.47 -11.16 -11.56
CA SER A 130 3.43 -11.08 -10.54
C SER A 130 2.82 -12.46 -10.27
N PRO A 131 2.56 -12.82 -9.01
CA PRO A 131 1.97 -14.11 -8.67
C PRO A 131 0.57 -14.27 -9.30
N TRP A 132 0.18 -15.50 -9.41
CA TRP A 132 -1.11 -15.90 -9.94
C TRP A 132 -2.05 -16.37 -8.84
N ARG A 133 -3.31 -16.04 -8.95
CA ARG A 133 -4.38 -16.64 -8.16
C ARG A 133 -5.10 -17.66 -9.02
N VAL A 134 -5.14 -18.92 -8.57
CA VAL A 134 -5.61 -20.06 -9.37
C VAL A 134 -6.66 -20.82 -8.57
N VAL A 135 -7.68 -21.31 -9.27
CA VAL A 135 -8.64 -22.28 -8.74
C VAL A 135 -8.66 -23.52 -9.63
N ALA A 136 -8.73 -24.68 -9.00
CA ALA A 136 -8.85 -25.97 -9.67
C ALA A 136 -10.29 -26.47 -9.52
N LEU A 137 -10.98 -26.73 -10.62
CA LEU A 137 -12.33 -27.23 -10.63
C LEU A 137 -12.38 -28.64 -11.24
N PRO A 138 -13.11 -29.59 -10.62
CA PRO A 138 -13.31 -30.90 -11.22
C PRO A 138 -14.26 -30.79 -12.42
N TRP A 139 -13.96 -31.48 -13.49
CA TRP A 139 -14.87 -31.62 -14.63
C TRP A 139 -15.16 -33.09 -14.94
N SER A 140 -16.31 -33.35 -15.52
CA SER A 140 -16.69 -34.68 -15.98
C SER A 140 -17.63 -34.59 -17.18
N GLU A 141 -17.24 -35.25 -18.26
CA GLU A 141 -18.09 -35.42 -19.42
C GLU A 141 -18.97 -36.66 -19.22
N LYS A 142 -20.30 -36.48 -19.35
CA LYS A 142 -21.27 -37.58 -19.26
C LYS A 142 -21.79 -37.96 -20.64
N THR A 143 -21.89 -39.26 -20.87
CA THR A 143 -22.59 -39.78 -22.09
C THR A 143 -24.09 -39.48 -21.98
N LYS A 144 -24.80 -39.58 -23.14
CA LYS A 144 -26.27 -39.45 -23.16
C LYS A 144 -26.99 -40.45 -22.25
N THR A 145 -26.31 -41.49 -21.85
CA THR A 145 -26.81 -42.54 -20.92
C THR A 145 -26.47 -42.23 -19.45
N GLY A 146 -25.84 -41.08 -19.15
CA GLY A 146 -25.47 -40.65 -17.79
C GLY A 146 -24.19 -41.25 -17.24
N GLN A 147 -23.48 -42.09 -17.99
CA GLN A 147 -22.17 -42.63 -17.59
C GLN A 147 -21.09 -41.59 -17.80
N VAL A 148 -20.14 -41.51 -16.89
CA VAL A 148 -18.94 -40.64 -17.00
C VAL A 148 -18.08 -41.22 -18.13
N LYS A 149 -17.90 -40.46 -19.21
CA LYS A 149 -17.04 -40.79 -20.33
C LYS A 149 -15.58 -40.39 -20.07
N ASP A 150 -15.43 -39.21 -19.53
CA ASP A 150 -14.13 -38.65 -19.19
C ASP A 150 -14.27 -37.71 -17.97
N SER A 151 -13.16 -37.48 -17.27
CA SER A 151 -13.14 -36.60 -16.10
C SER A 151 -11.73 -36.04 -15.92
N GLY A 152 -11.61 -35.02 -15.10
CA GLY A 152 -10.32 -34.42 -14.84
C GLY A 152 -10.43 -33.14 -14.01
N VAL A 153 -9.45 -32.28 -14.16
CA VAL A 153 -9.37 -30.99 -13.45
C VAL A 153 -9.07 -29.86 -14.42
N VAL A 154 -9.75 -28.76 -14.25
CA VAL A 154 -9.48 -27.51 -14.97
C VAL A 154 -8.87 -26.51 -14.00
N PHE A 155 -7.67 -26.02 -14.30
CA PHE A 155 -7.05 -24.91 -13.61
C PHE A 155 -7.42 -23.62 -14.32
N ILE A 156 -7.97 -22.66 -13.57
CA ILE A 156 -8.31 -21.34 -14.07
C ILE A 156 -7.58 -20.33 -13.19
N GLY A 157 -6.76 -19.47 -13.81
CA GLY A 157 -5.89 -18.53 -13.11
C GLY A 157 -6.07 -17.09 -13.59
N LEU A 158 -5.86 -16.15 -12.67
CA LEU A 158 -5.81 -14.72 -12.92
C LEU A 158 -4.51 -14.17 -12.37
N SER A 159 -3.78 -13.36 -13.14
CA SER A 159 -2.60 -12.66 -12.67
C SER A 159 -2.97 -11.60 -11.65
N LEU A 160 -2.18 -11.48 -10.59
CA LEU A 160 -2.34 -10.45 -9.55
C LEU A 160 -1.59 -9.15 -9.87
N SER A 161 -1.12 -8.96 -11.11
CA SER A 161 -0.38 -7.77 -11.53
C SER A 161 -1.14 -6.47 -11.23
N ASP A 162 -2.41 -6.38 -11.63
CA ASP A 162 -3.23 -5.18 -11.47
C ASP A 162 -3.51 -4.86 -10.00
N GLN A 163 -3.72 -5.90 -9.18
CA GLN A 163 -3.92 -5.77 -7.75
C GLN A 163 -2.66 -5.27 -7.04
N ILE A 164 -1.49 -5.79 -7.44
CA ILE A 164 -0.19 -5.38 -6.91
C ILE A 164 0.12 -3.94 -7.31
N ASP A 165 -0.11 -3.57 -8.56
CA ASP A 165 0.12 -2.21 -9.05
C ASP A 165 -0.80 -1.20 -8.36
N THR A 166 -2.07 -1.55 -8.17
CA THR A 166 -3.01 -0.74 -7.39
C THR A 166 -2.54 -0.56 -5.95
N SER A 167 -2.16 -1.65 -5.29
CA SER A 167 -1.67 -1.62 -3.92
C SER A 167 -0.37 -0.80 -3.78
N ASN A 168 0.56 -0.94 -4.73
CA ASN A 168 1.80 -0.17 -4.74
C ASN A 168 1.55 1.32 -4.97
N THR A 169 0.63 1.66 -5.88
CA THR A 169 0.23 3.03 -6.15
C THR A 169 -0.38 3.68 -4.90
N LEU A 170 -1.32 3.01 -4.25
CA LEU A 170 -1.90 3.48 -2.98
C LEU A 170 -0.83 3.65 -1.90
N THR A 171 0.08 2.70 -1.76
CA THR A 171 1.19 2.77 -0.79
C THR A 171 2.08 3.98 -1.05
N ARG A 172 2.42 4.29 -2.32
CA ARG A 172 3.19 5.48 -2.70
C ARG A 172 2.46 6.78 -2.36
N PHE A 173 1.15 6.85 -2.65
CA PHE A 173 0.34 8.02 -2.28
C PHE A 173 0.29 8.21 -0.75
N CYS A 174 0.05 7.16 0.01
CA CYS A 174 0.05 7.22 1.47
C CYS A 174 1.41 7.67 2.02
N ALA A 175 2.51 7.18 1.45
CA ALA A 175 3.85 7.59 1.85
C ALA A 175 4.11 9.08 1.55
N MET A 176 3.73 9.58 0.37
CA MET A 176 3.86 10.99 0.02
C MET A 176 3.06 11.90 0.96
N VAL A 177 1.81 11.55 1.23
CA VAL A 177 0.96 12.28 2.17
C VAL A 177 1.56 12.24 3.58
N GLY A 178 2.03 11.08 4.03
CA GLY A 178 2.67 10.92 5.33
C GLY A 178 3.92 11.81 5.49
N ILE A 179 4.79 11.84 4.47
CA ILE A 179 5.96 12.72 4.45
C ILE A 179 5.54 14.19 4.52
N ALA A 180 4.54 14.60 3.73
CA ALA A 180 4.04 15.98 3.74
C ALA A 180 3.51 16.39 5.12
N VAL A 181 2.74 15.53 5.78
CA VAL A 181 2.23 15.79 7.14
C VAL A 181 3.36 15.94 8.16
N VAL A 182 4.37 15.09 8.09
CA VAL A 182 5.55 15.17 8.99
C VAL A 182 6.32 16.47 8.75
N LEU A 183 6.55 16.86 7.48
CA LEU A 183 7.25 18.10 7.14
C LEU A 183 6.49 19.33 7.64
N ILE A 184 5.19 19.40 7.38
CA ILE A 184 4.34 20.50 7.86
C ILE A 184 4.36 20.55 9.40
N GLY A 185 4.22 19.41 10.06
CA GLY A 185 4.29 19.34 11.52
C GLY A 185 5.66 19.75 12.09
N ALA A 186 6.74 19.43 11.40
CA ALA A 186 8.09 19.86 11.79
C ALA A 186 8.26 21.38 11.65
N ILE A 187 7.80 21.96 10.54
CA ILE A 187 7.86 23.41 10.30
C ILE A 187 7.03 24.15 11.36
N LEU A 188 5.77 23.77 11.53
CA LEU A 188 4.88 24.39 12.51
C LEU A 188 5.41 24.23 13.94
N GLY A 189 5.88 23.05 14.30
CA GLY A 189 6.51 22.80 15.60
C GLY A 189 7.73 23.67 15.84
N THR A 190 8.58 23.86 14.84
CA THR A 190 9.76 24.74 14.94
C THR A 190 9.35 26.19 15.12
N ILE A 191 8.35 26.67 14.38
CA ILE A 191 7.82 28.04 14.51
C ILE A 191 7.27 28.25 15.93
N VAL A 192 6.43 27.35 16.43
CA VAL A 192 5.85 27.43 17.77
C VAL A 192 6.92 27.45 18.85
N VAL A 193 7.88 26.52 18.78
CA VAL A 193 8.99 26.46 19.75
C VAL A 193 9.82 27.75 19.73
N GLN A 194 10.18 28.25 18.55
CA GLN A 194 10.94 29.49 18.45
C GLN A 194 10.16 30.71 18.95
N SER A 195 8.87 30.82 18.60
CA SER A 195 8.05 31.95 19.04
C SER A 195 7.81 31.96 20.55
N THR A 196 7.74 30.79 21.18
CA THR A 196 7.50 30.67 22.63
C THR A 196 8.80 30.81 23.47
N LEU A 197 9.92 30.26 22.98
CA LEU A 197 11.18 30.24 23.74
C LEU A 197 12.10 31.46 23.47
N ALA A 198 11.95 32.12 22.32
CA ALA A 198 12.78 33.30 22.01
C ALA A 198 12.60 34.47 23.01
N PRO A 199 11.37 34.78 23.48
CA PRO A 199 11.16 35.78 24.51
C PRO A 199 11.89 35.45 25.81
N LEU A 200 11.86 34.19 26.28
CA LEU A 200 12.53 33.75 27.50
C LEU A 200 14.05 33.99 27.44
N LYS A 201 14.69 33.71 26.30
CA LYS A 201 16.12 33.97 26.09
C LYS A 201 16.45 35.47 26.13
N ARG A 202 15.51 36.35 25.70
CA ARG A 202 15.67 37.80 25.82
C ARG A 202 15.58 38.25 27.28
N ILE A 203 14.63 37.69 28.05
CA ILE A 203 14.48 37.97 29.49
C ILE A 203 15.76 37.54 30.23
N GLU A 204 16.27 36.34 29.98
CA GLU A 204 17.53 35.84 30.56
C GLU A 204 18.69 36.80 30.31
N LYS A 205 18.87 37.24 29.04
CA LYS A 205 19.94 38.19 28.67
C LYS A 205 19.79 39.54 29.35
N THR A 206 18.57 40.06 29.51
CA THR A 206 18.32 41.32 30.20
C THR A 206 18.58 41.17 31.71
N ALA A 207 18.12 40.07 32.30
CA ALA A 207 18.38 39.79 33.72
C ALA A 207 19.88 39.68 34.02
N ALA A 208 20.69 39.09 33.12
CA ALA A 208 22.15 39.04 33.27
C ALA A 208 22.81 40.43 33.24
N LYS A 209 22.31 41.36 32.41
CA LYS A 209 22.80 42.75 32.40
C LYS A 209 22.44 43.50 33.68
N ILE A 210 21.22 43.31 34.19
CA ILE A 210 20.75 43.89 35.44
C ILE A 210 21.62 43.39 36.60
N ALA A 211 21.91 42.08 36.63
CA ALA A 211 22.80 41.50 37.64
C ALA A 211 24.25 42.03 37.56
N ALA A 212 24.69 42.48 36.41
CA ALA A 212 25.99 43.13 36.20
C ALA A 212 26.00 44.63 36.61
N GLY A 213 24.89 45.16 37.15
CA GLY A 213 24.79 46.53 37.67
C GLY A 213 24.05 47.52 36.76
N ASP A 214 23.61 47.13 35.57
CA ASP A 214 22.86 48.02 34.68
C ASP A 214 21.35 47.93 34.98
N LEU A 215 20.91 48.69 36.00
CA LEU A 215 19.52 48.74 36.45
C LEU A 215 18.60 49.53 35.49
N SER A 216 19.15 50.21 34.49
CA SER A 216 18.36 50.94 33.48
C SER A 216 17.71 50.05 32.44
N GLN A 217 18.17 48.78 32.37
CA GLN A 217 17.62 47.82 31.41
C GLN A 217 16.19 47.42 31.80
N ARG A 218 15.39 47.21 30.77
CA ARG A 218 14.00 46.71 30.95
C ARG A 218 13.81 45.46 30.09
N VAL A 219 12.99 44.56 30.58
CA VAL A 219 12.57 43.38 29.85
C VAL A 219 11.64 43.81 28.73
N PRO A 220 11.74 43.28 27.51
CA PRO A 220 10.88 43.62 26.41
C PRO A 220 9.39 43.44 26.76
N ASP A 221 8.54 44.38 26.32
CA ASP A 221 7.10 44.26 26.44
C ASP A 221 6.58 43.12 25.61
N LEU A 222 5.92 42.20 26.26
CA LEU A 222 5.31 41.03 25.66
C LEU A 222 3.80 41.09 25.85
N PRO A 223 3.00 40.40 25.00
CA PRO A 223 1.53 40.44 25.17
C PRO A 223 1.11 39.97 26.56
N GLU A 224 0.34 40.80 27.25
CA GLU A 224 -0.09 40.61 28.64
C GLU A 224 -0.96 39.36 28.86
N ASN A 225 -1.57 38.85 27.79
CA ASN A 225 -2.41 37.65 27.80
C ASN A 225 -1.59 36.34 27.77
N THR A 226 -0.26 36.43 27.93
CA THR A 226 0.62 35.25 28.02
C THR A 226 1.30 35.22 29.38
N GLU A 227 1.65 34.02 29.88
CA GLU A 227 2.39 33.83 31.16
C GLU A 227 3.73 34.57 31.13
N VAL A 228 4.39 34.62 29.96
CA VAL A 228 5.66 35.30 29.76
C VAL A 228 5.48 36.82 29.77
N GLY A 229 4.37 37.34 29.25
CA GLY A 229 4.01 38.76 29.26
C GLY A 229 3.73 39.24 30.69
N SER A 230 2.96 38.49 31.47
CA SER A 230 2.71 38.76 32.87
C SER A 230 3.99 38.76 33.70
N LEU A 231 4.90 37.84 33.44
CA LEU A 231 6.23 37.80 34.07
C LEU A 231 7.05 39.04 33.71
N SER A 232 7.10 39.44 32.43
CA SER A 232 7.79 40.66 31.98
C SER A 232 7.31 41.90 32.69
N MET A 233 5.98 42.09 32.81
CA MET A 233 5.42 43.24 33.51
C MET A 233 5.75 43.27 35.01
N SER A 234 5.62 42.11 35.66
CA SER A 234 5.99 41.96 37.07
C SER A 234 7.45 42.29 37.35
N LEU A 235 8.34 41.80 36.44
CA LEU A 235 9.78 42.05 36.53
C LEU A 235 10.12 43.53 36.32
N ASN A 236 9.53 44.18 35.32
CA ASN A 236 9.74 45.61 35.07
C ASN A 236 9.23 46.49 36.24
N THR A 237 8.10 46.12 36.85
CA THR A 237 7.57 46.80 38.03
C THR A 237 8.54 46.67 39.22
N MET A 238 9.10 45.48 39.44
CA MET A 238 10.09 45.27 40.48
C MET A 238 11.36 46.08 40.23
N LEU A 239 11.85 46.12 38.97
CA LEU A 239 13.04 46.90 38.60
C LEU A 239 12.86 48.40 38.83
N THR A 240 11.69 48.97 38.51
CA THR A 240 11.39 50.36 38.80
C THR A 240 11.47 50.67 40.27
N ARG A 241 10.91 49.81 41.12
CA ARG A 241 11.00 50.01 42.60
C ARG A 241 12.42 49.92 43.13
N ILE A 242 13.25 49.02 42.56
CA ILE A 242 14.64 48.89 42.94
C ILE A 242 15.40 50.16 42.53
N GLU A 243 15.25 50.64 41.33
CA GLU A 243 15.88 51.86 40.83
C GLU A 243 15.52 53.07 41.66
N GLU A 244 14.25 53.27 41.96
CA GLU A 244 13.73 54.34 42.86
C GLU A 244 14.38 54.26 44.26
N SER A 245 14.50 53.03 44.80
CA SER A 245 15.10 52.83 46.12
C SER A 245 16.62 53.15 46.14
N PHE A 246 17.35 52.86 45.07
CA PHE A 246 18.74 53.22 44.93
C PHE A 246 18.94 54.74 44.83
N HIS A 247 18.12 55.44 44.02
CA HIS A 247 18.18 56.89 43.90
C HIS A 247 17.84 57.60 45.20
N ALA A 248 16.93 57.07 46.02
CA ALA A 248 16.59 57.62 47.34
C ALA A 248 17.70 57.43 48.39
N GLN A 249 18.70 56.59 48.15
CA GLN A 249 19.83 56.41 49.04
C GLN A 249 21.09 57.25 48.67
N GLU A 250 21.12 57.83 47.49
CA GLU A 250 22.20 58.70 47.00
C GLU A 250 21.97 60.21 47.31
N GLU A 251 20.76 60.60 47.76
CA GLU A 251 20.45 61.95 48.30
C GLU A 251 20.64 62.00 49.82
#